data_efba837adf16b4553fab04ffef23c58c
#
_entry.id   efba837adf16b4553fab04ffef23c58c
#
_cell.length_a   1.000
_cell.length_b   1.000
_cell.length_c   1.000
_cell.angle_alpha   90.00
_cell.angle_beta   90.00
_cell.angle_gamma   90.00
#
_symmetry.space_group_name_H-M   'P 1'
#
loop_
_entity.id
_entity.type
_entity.pdbx_description
1 polymer ?
#
loop_
_entity_poly.entity_id
_entity_poly.type
_entity_poly.pdbx_seq_one_letter_code
_entity_poly.pdbx_strand_id
1 'polypeptide(L)'
;IVANQPQSLAGVLDIEASEKAARFVQMCDAFNIPIVTLLDVPGFLPGVDQEHGGIIRHGAKLLYAYCNATVPRISLILRKAYGGAYIVMDSQSIGADLTYAWPTNEIAVMGAEGAANVIFRRQIAAADDPEAMRARMVKEYKAELMHPYYAAERGLVDDVIDPAETRQVLIDSLAMLRTKHADLPSRKHGNPPQ
;
A
#
# COMPACT_ATOMS: atom_id res chain seq x y z
N ILE A 1 8.22 3.50 12.68
CA ILE A 1 7.86 3.93 11.32
C ILE A 1 8.36 2.89 10.33
N VAL A 2 7.48 2.47 9.43
CA VAL A 2 7.78 1.64 8.25
C VAL A 2 7.59 2.51 7.02
N ALA A 3 8.55 2.52 6.10
CA ALA A 3 8.48 3.37 4.91
C ALA A 3 9.18 2.73 3.71
N ASN A 4 8.66 2.96 2.52
CA ASN A 4 9.39 2.67 1.28
C ASN A 4 10.53 3.66 1.08
N GLN A 5 11.59 3.22 0.39
CA GLN A 5 12.69 4.09 -0.03
C GLN A 5 12.67 4.24 -1.56
N PRO A 6 12.02 5.30 -2.09
CA PRO A 6 11.85 5.46 -3.54
C PRO A 6 13.16 5.61 -4.33
N GLN A 7 14.24 6.01 -3.68
CA GLN A 7 15.55 6.12 -4.33
C GLN A 7 16.26 4.75 -4.48
N SER A 8 15.76 3.72 -3.81
CA SER A 8 16.23 2.35 -3.97
C SER A 8 15.17 1.53 -4.67
N LEU A 9 15.47 1.04 -5.88
CA LEU A 9 14.56 0.25 -6.72
C LEU A 9 13.15 0.85 -6.83
N ALA A 10 13.04 2.18 -6.91
CA ALA A 10 11.78 2.93 -6.95
C ALA A 10 10.81 2.66 -5.76
N GLY A 11 11.30 2.09 -4.67
CA GLY A 11 10.47 1.76 -3.50
C GLY A 11 9.67 0.45 -3.60
N VAL A 12 9.97 -0.41 -4.57
CA VAL A 12 9.31 -1.72 -4.71
C VAL A 12 9.55 -2.61 -3.49
N LEU A 13 8.68 -3.58 -3.30
CA LEU A 13 8.88 -4.67 -2.34
C LEU A 13 9.56 -5.84 -3.05
N ASP A 14 10.77 -6.17 -2.65
CA ASP A 14 11.44 -7.42 -2.96
C ASP A 14 11.32 -8.42 -1.79
N ILE A 15 11.93 -9.59 -1.92
CA ILE A 15 11.91 -10.63 -0.88
C ILE A 15 12.50 -10.10 0.43
N GLU A 16 13.66 -9.46 0.36
CA GLU A 16 14.39 -9.00 1.55
C GLU A 16 13.67 -7.85 2.26
N ALA A 17 13.13 -6.90 1.50
CA ALA A 17 12.33 -5.80 2.05
C ALA A 17 11.07 -6.32 2.74
N SER A 18 10.39 -7.30 2.14
CA SER A 18 9.20 -7.93 2.72
C SER A 18 9.50 -8.63 4.04
N GLU A 19 10.58 -9.42 4.11
CA GLU A 19 10.98 -10.09 5.33
C GLU A 19 11.48 -9.13 6.42
N LYS A 20 12.25 -8.12 6.03
CA LYS A 20 12.72 -7.09 6.96
C LYS A 20 11.56 -6.34 7.59
N ALA A 21 10.60 -5.90 6.77
CA ALA A 21 9.42 -5.20 7.25
C ALA A 21 8.54 -6.11 8.13
N ALA A 22 8.31 -7.37 7.74
CA ALA A 22 7.55 -8.32 8.54
C ALA A 22 8.14 -8.52 9.94
N ARG A 23 9.44 -8.74 10.04
CA ARG A 23 10.14 -8.88 11.34
C ARG A 23 10.06 -7.62 12.19
N PHE A 24 10.16 -6.45 11.56
CA PHE A 24 10.06 -5.17 12.27
C PHE A 24 8.65 -4.93 12.80
N VAL A 25 7.62 -5.20 12.02
CA VAL A 25 6.21 -5.10 12.45
C VAL A 25 5.94 -6.04 13.63
N GLN A 26 6.36 -7.30 13.54
CA GLN A 26 6.22 -8.28 14.63
C GLN A 26 6.95 -7.83 15.91
N MET A 27 8.15 -7.26 15.77
CA MET A 27 8.88 -6.71 16.90
C MET A 27 8.12 -5.54 17.55
N CYS A 28 7.60 -4.61 16.74
CA CYS A 28 6.80 -3.50 17.26
C CYS A 28 5.57 -3.99 18.03
N ASP A 29 4.86 -4.96 17.47
CA ASP A 29 3.68 -5.55 18.13
C ASP A 29 4.05 -6.25 19.45
N ALA A 30 5.13 -7.02 19.46
CA ALA A 30 5.61 -7.72 20.66
C ALA A 30 5.99 -6.78 21.83
N PHE A 31 6.35 -5.55 21.53
CA PHE A 31 6.71 -4.53 22.53
C PHE A 31 5.65 -3.43 22.70
N ASN A 32 4.44 -3.62 22.17
CA ASN A 32 3.34 -2.65 22.21
C ASN A 32 3.72 -1.26 21.64
N ILE A 33 4.49 -1.24 20.56
CA ILE A 33 4.91 -0.02 19.86
C ILE A 33 3.96 0.25 18.70
N PRO A 34 3.22 1.36 18.69
CA PRO A 34 2.37 1.75 17.56
C PRO A 34 3.14 1.86 16.26
N ILE A 35 2.49 1.54 15.15
CA ILE A 35 3.09 1.50 13.82
C ILE A 35 2.50 2.62 12.96
N VAL A 36 3.38 3.40 12.33
CA VAL A 36 3.04 4.35 11.27
C VAL A 36 3.71 3.88 9.99
N THR A 37 2.90 3.62 8.96
CA THR A 37 3.36 3.17 7.64
C THR A 37 3.27 4.32 6.64
N LEU A 38 4.40 4.70 6.06
CA LEU A 38 4.50 5.73 5.02
C LEU A 38 4.64 5.06 3.65
N LEU A 39 3.61 5.17 2.83
CA LEU A 39 3.48 4.44 1.57
C LEU A 39 3.93 5.26 0.36
N ASP A 40 4.86 4.69 -0.38
CA ASP A 40 5.23 5.10 -1.74
C ASP A 40 5.70 3.86 -2.51
N VAL A 41 4.77 2.98 -2.86
CA VAL A 41 5.07 1.65 -3.39
C VAL A 41 4.44 1.44 -4.77
N PRO A 42 5.24 1.20 -5.83
CA PRO A 42 4.74 0.94 -7.17
C PRO A 42 4.34 -0.53 -7.41
N GLY A 43 4.73 -1.44 -6.53
CA GLY A 43 4.45 -2.87 -6.67
C GLY A 43 5.48 -3.76 -5.97
N PHE A 44 5.31 -5.07 -6.13
CA PHE A 44 6.37 -6.03 -5.88
C PHE A 44 7.39 -6.02 -7.02
N LEU A 45 8.66 -6.34 -6.72
CA LEU A 45 9.70 -6.43 -7.73
C LEU A 45 9.41 -7.59 -8.69
N PRO A 46 9.20 -7.31 -9.99
CA PRO A 46 9.02 -8.37 -10.98
C PRO A 46 10.35 -9.01 -11.36
N GLY A 47 10.31 -10.23 -11.85
CA GLY A 47 11.49 -10.91 -12.39
C GLY A 47 11.52 -12.38 -12.01
N VAL A 48 12.19 -13.18 -12.86
CA VAL A 48 12.28 -14.63 -12.71
C VAL A 48 12.92 -15.03 -11.37
N ASP A 49 13.96 -14.33 -10.96
CA ASP A 49 14.64 -14.61 -9.69
C ASP A 49 13.74 -14.35 -8.48
N GLN A 50 12.95 -13.29 -8.50
CA GLN A 50 11.98 -13.00 -7.45
C GLN A 50 10.83 -14.02 -7.44
N GLU A 51 10.33 -14.42 -8.61
CA GLU A 51 9.27 -15.44 -8.71
C GLU A 51 9.77 -16.81 -8.21
N HIS A 52 10.92 -17.26 -8.67
CA HIS A 52 11.52 -18.52 -8.22
C HIS A 52 11.98 -18.47 -6.77
N GLY A 53 12.43 -17.31 -6.29
CA GLY A 53 12.77 -17.06 -4.89
C GLY A 53 11.56 -17.05 -3.95
N GLY A 54 10.33 -16.97 -4.50
CA GLY A 54 9.09 -17.02 -3.74
C GLY A 54 8.61 -15.67 -3.21
N ILE A 55 8.70 -14.61 -4.02
CA ILE A 55 8.27 -13.25 -3.67
C ILE A 55 6.85 -13.21 -3.09
N ILE A 56 5.91 -14.00 -3.62
CA ILE A 56 4.52 -14.05 -3.13
C ILE A 56 4.48 -14.58 -1.70
N ARG A 57 5.22 -15.64 -1.40
CA ARG A 57 5.30 -16.24 -0.07
C ARG A 57 5.96 -15.28 0.93
N HIS A 58 7.04 -14.63 0.54
CA HIS A 58 7.74 -13.66 1.39
C HIS A 58 6.93 -12.37 1.58
N GLY A 59 6.23 -11.90 0.55
CA GLY A 59 5.26 -10.82 0.67
C GLY A 59 4.10 -11.17 1.60
N ALA A 60 3.64 -12.43 1.58
CA ALA A 60 2.62 -12.91 2.48
C ALA A 60 3.05 -12.90 3.96
N LYS A 61 4.36 -12.99 4.26
CA LYS A 61 4.87 -12.81 5.65
C LYS A 61 4.60 -11.39 6.15
N LEU A 62 4.77 -10.39 5.31
CA LEU A 62 4.48 -9.01 5.66
C LEU A 62 2.98 -8.78 5.88
N LEU A 63 2.15 -9.29 4.99
CA LEU A 63 0.69 -9.28 5.15
C LEU A 63 0.28 -9.92 6.48
N TYR A 64 0.81 -11.10 6.77
CA TYR A 64 0.52 -11.83 8.00
C TYR A 64 0.94 -11.04 9.25
N ALA A 65 2.11 -10.38 9.21
CA ALA A 65 2.60 -9.58 10.32
C ALA A 65 1.63 -8.42 10.65
N TYR A 66 1.20 -7.68 9.64
CA TYR A 66 0.22 -6.61 9.83
C TYR A 66 -1.15 -7.11 10.30
N CYS A 67 -1.70 -8.16 9.67
CA CYS A 67 -2.98 -8.72 10.08
C CYS A 67 -2.98 -9.27 11.51
N ASN A 68 -1.81 -9.65 12.01
CA ASN A 68 -1.65 -10.20 13.35
C ASN A 68 -1.37 -9.14 14.42
N ALA A 69 -0.90 -7.96 14.01
CA ALA A 69 -0.53 -6.88 14.92
C ALA A 69 -1.77 -6.30 15.62
N THR A 70 -1.68 -6.20 16.94
CA THR A 70 -2.75 -5.69 17.83
C THR A 70 -2.54 -4.23 18.25
N VAL A 71 -1.34 -3.70 18.02
CA VAL A 71 -1.01 -2.30 18.31
C VAL A 71 -1.72 -1.32 17.36
N PRO A 72 -1.84 -0.03 17.73
CA PRO A 72 -2.31 1.00 16.80
C PRO A 72 -1.52 1.02 15.50
N ARG A 73 -2.23 1.04 14.37
CA ARG A 73 -1.66 1.03 13.02
C ARG A 73 -2.26 2.16 12.18
N ILE A 74 -1.42 3.07 11.74
CA ILE A 74 -1.80 4.21 10.91
C ILE A 74 -1.03 4.13 9.60
N SER A 75 -1.75 4.22 8.49
CA SER A 75 -1.19 4.23 7.14
C SER A 75 -1.32 5.61 6.51
N LEU A 76 -0.27 6.10 5.88
CA LEU A 76 -0.28 7.35 5.13
C LEU A 76 0.29 7.14 3.73
N ILE A 77 -0.54 7.37 2.72
CA ILE A 77 -0.16 7.26 1.32
C ILE A 77 0.42 8.59 0.84
N LEU A 78 1.73 8.59 0.54
CA LEU A 78 2.46 9.79 0.15
C LEU A 78 2.36 10.06 -1.37
N ARG A 79 2.60 9.03 -2.20
CA ARG A 79 2.67 9.19 -3.65
C ARG A 79 2.02 8.04 -4.41
N LYS A 80 2.57 6.84 -4.35
CA LYS A 80 2.08 5.66 -5.08
C LYS A 80 1.62 4.58 -4.12
N ALA A 81 0.47 4.00 -4.42
CA ALA A 81 -0.08 2.86 -3.71
C ALA A 81 -0.67 1.88 -4.73
N TYR A 82 0.16 0.98 -5.28
CA TYR A 82 -0.25 0.11 -6.38
C TYR A 82 -0.34 -1.36 -6.00
N GLY A 83 -1.46 -1.95 -6.38
CA GLY A 83 -1.69 -3.39 -6.40
C GLY A 83 -1.52 -4.10 -5.07
N GLY A 84 -1.05 -5.35 -5.13
CA GLY A 84 -0.85 -6.19 -3.96
C GLY A 84 0.18 -5.66 -2.97
N ALA A 85 1.20 -4.94 -3.43
CA ALA A 85 2.20 -4.35 -2.56
C ALA A 85 1.61 -3.25 -1.66
N TYR A 86 0.70 -2.42 -2.19
CA TYR A 86 -0.08 -1.50 -1.37
C TYR A 86 -0.91 -2.24 -0.32
N ILE A 87 -1.59 -3.31 -0.72
CA ILE A 87 -2.46 -4.06 0.20
C ILE A 87 -1.66 -4.59 1.38
N VAL A 88 -0.51 -5.21 1.16
CA VAL A 88 0.30 -5.82 2.22
C VAL A 88 1.01 -4.81 3.12
N MET A 89 1.12 -3.56 2.70
CA MET A 89 1.72 -2.48 3.47
C MET A 89 0.69 -1.69 4.29
N ASP A 90 -0.07 -2.37 5.11
CA ASP A 90 -1.00 -1.78 6.07
C ASP A 90 -2.14 -0.98 5.43
N SER A 91 -2.78 -1.53 4.40
CA SER A 91 -3.96 -0.90 3.81
C SER A 91 -5.19 -1.01 4.71
N GLN A 92 -6.18 -0.15 4.46
CA GLN A 92 -7.50 -0.23 5.12
C GLN A 92 -8.11 -1.63 5.01
N SER A 93 -7.96 -2.28 3.86
CA SER A 93 -8.53 -3.61 3.58
C SER A 93 -7.97 -4.73 4.47
N ILE A 94 -6.80 -4.58 5.06
CA ILE A 94 -6.22 -5.52 6.02
C ILE A 94 -6.30 -5.06 7.46
N GLY A 95 -7.12 -4.04 7.72
CA GLY A 95 -7.48 -3.59 9.06
C GLY A 95 -6.53 -2.57 9.67
N ALA A 96 -5.90 -1.69 8.88
CA ALA A 96 -5.32 -0.47 9.43
C ALA A 96 -6.38 0.30 10.20
N ASP A 97 -6.03 0.88 11.34
CA ASP A 97 -6.99 1.61 12.18
C ASP A 97 -7.40 2.93 11.53
N LEU A 98 -6.44 3.59 10.88
CA LEU A 98 -6.65 4.82 10.13
C LEU A 98 -5.75 4.83 8.88
N THR A 99 -6.32 5.24 7.77
CA THR A 99 -5.61 5.38 6.49
C THR A 99 -5.81 6.77 5.93
N TYR A 100 -4.71 7.48 5.76
CA TYR A 100 -4.67 8.83 5.21
C TYR A 100 -4.01 8.87 3.84
N ALA A 101 -4.33 9.87 3.06
CA ALA A 101 -3.72 10.09 1.75
C ALA A 101 -3.38 11.56 1.53
N TRP A 102 -2.27 11.86 0.85
CA TRP A 102 -2.03 13.19 0.33
C TRP A 102 -2.82 13.43 -0.97
N PRO A 103 -3.22 14.67 -1.28
CA PRO A 103 -4.07 14.97 -2.44
C PRO A 103 -3.46 14.60 -3.80
N THR A 104 -2.13 14.52 -3.86
CA THR A 104 -1.37 14.28 -5.10
C THR A 104 -0.99 12.82 -5.31
N ASN A 105 -1.44 11.92 -4.46
CA ASN A 105 -1.11 10.51 -4.59
C ASN A 105 -1.92 9.80 -5.68
N GLU A 106 -1.44 8.62 -6.04
CA GLU A 106 -2.08 7.72 -6.98
C GLU A 106 -2.36 6.36 -6.30
N ILE A 107 -3.62 5.96 -6.24
CA ILE A 107 -4.07 4.68 -5.69
C ILE A 107 -4.67 3.86 -6.83
N ALA A 108 -4.11 2.72 -7.16
CA ALA A 108 -4.57 1.91 -8.28
C ALA A 108 -4.12 0.45 -8.20
N VAL A 109 -4.72 -0.40 -9.03
CA VAL A 109 -4.25 -1.79 -9.20
C VAL A 109 -2.88 -1.82 -9.89
N MET A 110 -2.65 -0.92 -10.85
CA MET A 110 -1.39 -0.77 -11.59
C MET A 110 -1.23 0.65 -12.12
N GLY A 111 -0.03 1.02 -12.54
CA GLY A 111 0.22 2.32 -13.16
C GLY A 111 -0.60 2.55 -14.43
N ALA A 112 -0.94 3.80 -14.72
CA ALA A 112 -1.87 4.16 -15.80
C ALA A 112 -1.44 3.68 -17.19
N GLU A 113 -0.12 3.68 -17.47
CA GLU A 113 0.40 3.16 -18.73
C GLU A 113 0.12 1.66 -18.90
N GLY A 114 0.29 0.89 -17.83
CA GLY A 114 -0.03 -0.53 -17.81
C GLY A 114 -1.53 -0.77 -17.96
N ALA A 115 -2.33 -0.04 -17.20
CA ALA A 115 -3.79 -0.11 -17.23
C ALA A 115 -4.35 0.21 -18.63
N ALA A 116 -3.85 1.27 -19.27
CA ALA A 116 -4.27 1.66 -20.62
C ALA A 116 -4.00 0.55 -21.65
N ASN A 117 -2.82 -0.07 -21.57
CA ASN A 117 -2.46 -1.16 -22.48
C ASN A 117 -3.32 -2.43 -22.31
N VAL A 118 -3.86 -2.66 -21.12
CA VAL A 118 -4.72 -3.82 -20.84
C VAL A 118 -6.18 -3.50 -21.17
N ILE A 119 -6.70 -2.41 -20.61
CA ILE A 119 -8.14 -2.07 -20.67
C ILE A 119 -8.52 -1.55 -22.05
N PHE A 120 -7.71 -0.66 -22.63
CA PHE A 120 -8.02 0.04 -23.88
C PHE A 120 -7.27 -0.50 -25.10
N ARG A 121 -6.65 -1.69 -24.98
CA ARG A 121 -5.83 -2.30 -26.04
C ARG A 121 -6.50 -2.28 -27.42
N ARG A 122 -7.78 -2.65 -27.47
CA ARG A 122 -8.53 -2.72 -28.75
C ARG A 122 -8.80 -1.34 -29.35
N GLN A 123 -9.11 -0.36 -28.48
CA GLN A 123 -9.38 1.01 -28.91
C GLN A 123 -8.10 1.68 -29.41
N ILE A 124 -6.99 1.47 -28.71
CA ILE A 124 -5.67 1.98 -29.10
C ILE A 124 -5.24 1.38 -30.45
N ALA A 125 -5.41 0.07 -30.63
CA ALA A 125 -5.02 -0.61 -31.87
C ALA A 125 -5.90 -0.23 -33.11
N ALA A 126 -7.13 0.21 -32.88
CA ALA A 126 -8.06 0.61 -33.94
C ALA A 126 -8.04 2.11 -34.28
N ALA A 127 -7.25 2.91 -33.54
CA ALA A 127 -7.16 4.35 -33.76
C ALA A 127 -6.23 4.69 -34.94
N ASP A 128 -6.55 5.78 -35.64
CA ASP A 128 -5.69 6.31 -36.71
C ASP A 128 -4.31 6.72 -36.19
N ASP A 129 -4.22 7.22 -34.95
CA ASP A 129 -2.99 7.50 -34.23
C ASP A 129 -3.00 6.76 -32.87
N PRO A 130 -2.41 5.55 -32.79
CA PRO A 130 -2.38 4.76 -31.56
C PRO A 130 -1.62 5.41 -30.40
N GLU A 131 -0.59 6.21 -30.69
CA GLU A 131 0.20 6.86 -29.63
C GLU A 131 -0.58 8.01 -28.99
N ALA A 132 -1.22 8.85 -29.79
CA ALA A 132 -2.08 9.92 -29.28
C ALA A 132 -3.27 9.35 -28.51
N MET A 133 -3.89 8.27 -29.02
CA MET A 133 -4.99 7.60 -28.31
C MET A 133 -4.52 7.03 -26.98
N ARG A 134 -3.37 6.37 -26.94
CA ARG A 134 -2.80 5.84 -25.68
C ARG A 134 -2.55 6.93 -24.67
N ALA A 135 -1.92 8.04 -25.07
CA ALA A 135 -1.64 9.18 -24.19
C ALA A 135 -2.94 9.77 -23.61
N ARG A 136 -3.97 9.85 -24.44
CA ARG A 136 -5.32 10.30 -24.02
C ARG A 136 -5.93 9.34 -22.98
N MET A 137 -5.93 8.04 -23.25
CA MET A 137 -6.49 7.04 -22.31
C MET A 137 -5.75 7.01 -20.96
N VAL A 138 -4.43 7.14 -20.98
CA VAL A 138 -3.61 7.27 -19.75
C VAL A 138 -4.02 8.49 -18.94
N LYS A 139 -4.21 9.63 -19.60
CA LYS A 139 -4.61 10.88 -18.93
C LYS A 139 -6.01 10.78 -18.33
N GLU A 140 -6.97 10.25 -19.08
CA GLU A 140 -8.35 10.04 -18.62
C GLU A 140 -8.39 9.07 -17.44
N TYR A 141 -7.69 7.93 -17.54
CA TYR A 141 -7.60 6.93 -16.46
C TYR A 141 -7.04 7.52 -15.16
N LYS A 142 -5.97 8.32 -15.26
CA LYS A 142 -5.39 9.01 -14.09
C LYS A 142 -6.39 9.97 -13.46
N ALA A 143 -7.05 10.77 -14.27
CA ALA A 143 -7.96 11.80 -13.77
C ALA A 143 -9.22 11.23 -13.11
N GLU A 144 -9.72 10.09 -13.59
CA GLU A 144 -10.98 9.54 -13.10
C GLU A 144 -10.81 8.51 -11.98
N LEU A 145 -9.77 7.68 -12.02
CA LEU A 145 -9.70 6.48 -11.21
C LEU A 145 -8.52 6.40 -10.24
N MET A 146 -7.49 7.22 -10.42
CA MET A 146 -6.26 7.07 -9.62
C MET A 146 -6.11 8.11 -8.50
N HIS A 147 -6.96 9.11 -8.45
CA HIS A 147 -6.86 10.14 -7.41
C HIS A 147 -7.41 9.65 -6.05
N PRO A 148 -6.91 10.17 -4.92
CA PRO A 148 -7.25 9.67 -3.58
C PRO A 148 -8.74 9.83 -3.22
N TYR A 149 -9.41 10.82 -3.77
CA TYR A 149 -10.85 11.04 -3.51
C TYR A 149 -11.71 9.89 -4.03
N TYR A 150 -11.33 9.26 -5.15
CA TYR A 150 -11.99 8.07 -5.66
C TYR A 150 -11.92 6.88 -4.67
N ALA A 151 -10.77 6.73 -4.00
CA ALA A 151 -10.58 5.73 -2.96
C ALA A 151 -11.33 6.10 -1.66
N ALA A 152 -11.33 7.38 -1.28
CA ALA A 152 -12.04 7.88 -0.10
C ALA A 152 -13.57 7.69 -0.22
N GLU A 153 -14.16 7.99 -1.39
CA GLU A 153 -15.58 7.75 -1.66
C GLU A 153 -16.00 6.28 -1.45
N ARG A 154 -15.06 5.35 -1.51
CA ARG A 154 -15.26 3.91 -1.35
C ARG A 154 -14.81 3.37 0.01
N GLY A 155 -14.44 4.24 0.93
CA GLY A 155 -13.99 3.86 2.26
C GLY A 155 -12.64 3.13 2.29
N LEU A 156 -11.80 3.29 1.26
CA LEU A 156 -10.44 2.74 1.23
C LEU A 156 -9.40 3.69 1.84
N VAL A 157 -9.79 4.93 2.05
CA VAL A 157 -9.03 5.99 2.71
C VAL A 157 -9.99 6.75 3.61
N ASP A 158 -9.62 6.99 4.85
CA ASP A 158 -10.46 7.67 5.84
C ASP A 158 -10.50 9.17 5.61
N ASP A 159 -9.35 9.75 5.23
CA ASP A 159 -9.28 11.19 4.93
C ASP A 159 -8.14 11.52 3.97
N VAL A 160 -8.32 12.63 3.21
CA VAL A 160 -7.31 13.22 2.31
C VAL A 160 -6.81 14.49 2.95
N ILE A 161 -5.60 14.45 3.50
CA ILE A 161 -5.02 15.48 4.35
C ILE A 161 -3.98 16.35 3.63
N ASP A 162 -3.87 17.62 4.01
CA ASP A 162 -2.78 18.46 3.55
C ASP A 162 -1.43 17.94 4.07
N PRO A 163 -0.40 17.84 3.22
CA PRO A 163 0.94 17.45 3.66
C PRO A 163 1.47 18.25 4.85
N ALA A 164 1.11 19.54 4.97
CA ALA A 164 1.52 20.41 6.08
C ALA A 164 0.89 20.01 7.42
N GLU A 165 -0.29 19.38 7.40
CA GLU A 165 -1.01 18.94 8.59
C GLU A 165 -0.60 17.55 9.06
N THR A 166 0.15 16.81 8.27
CA THR A 166 0.49 15.41 8.48
C THR A 166 0.96 15.12 9.91
N ARG A 167 1.88 15.93 10.44
CA ARG A 167 2.42 15.71 11.78
C ARG A 167 1.35 15.81 12.86
N GLN A 168 0.48 16.81 12.79
CA GLN A 168 -0.57 17.02 13.78
C GLN A 168 -1.62 15.89 13.70
N VAL A 169 -2.05 15.54 12.49
CA VAL A 169 -3.01 14.46 12.26
C VAL A 169 -2.48 13.14 12.83
N LEU A 170 -1.21 12.80 12.61
CA LEU A 170 -0.62 11.57 13.16
C LEU A 170 -0.54 11.60 14.69
N ILE A 171 -0.24 12.74 15.31
CA ILE A 171 -0.20 12.89 16.77
C ILE A 171 -1.61 12.67 17.35
N ASP A 172 -2.62 13.32 16.79
CA ASP A 172 -4.00 13.24 17.26
C ASP A 172 -4.56 11.82 17.07
N SER A 173 -4.25 11.20 15.93
CA SER A 173 -4.61 9.80 15.65
C SER A 173 -4.00 8.83 16.66
N LEU A 174 -2.72 8.96 16.95
CA LEU A 174 -2.05 8.14 17.97
C LEU A 174 -2.62 8.37 19.36
N ALA A 175 -2.99 9.61 19.70
CA ALA A 175 -3.64 9.94 20.97
C ALA A 175 -5.02 9.28 21.06
N MET A 176 -5.82 9.31 20.00
CA MET A 176 -7.12 8.66 19.92
C MET A 176 -7.02 7.15 20.06
N LEU A 177 -6.03 6.53 19.44
CA LEU A 177 -5.82 5.08 19.43
C LEU A 177 -5.11 4.54 20.68
N ARG A 178 -4.77 5.36 21.67
CA ARG A 178 -4.09 4.92 22.91
C ARG A 178 -4.82 3.84 23.67
N THR A 179 -6.13 3.80 23.58
CA THR A 179 -6.99 2.82 24.28
C THR A 179 -7.34 1.63 23.40
N LYS A 180 -6.76 1.52 22.21
CA LYS A 180 -7.02 0.36 21.34
C LYS A 180 -6.73 -0.94 22.08
N HIS A 181 -7.70 -1.83 22.03
CA HIS A 181 -7.56 -3.22 22.45
C HIS A 181 -8.07 -4.13 21.33
N ALA A 182 -7.33 -5.16 21.01
CA ALA A 182 -7.69 -6.14 19.99
C ALA A 182 -7.41 -7.55 20.51
N ASP A 183 -8.46 -8.36 20.56
CA ASP A 183 -8.35 -9.77 20.91
C ASP A 183 -8.06 -10.60 19.66
N LEU A 184 -6.99 -11.37 19.72
CA LEU A 184 -6.70 -12.38 18.69
C LEU A 184 -7.41 -13.70 19.05
N PRO A 185 -7.78 -14.50 18.02
CA PRO A 185 -8.28 -15.85 18.27
C PRO A 185 -7.33 -16.67 19.14
N SER A 186 -7.87 -17.38 20.14
CA SER A 186 -7.06 -18.24 21.01
C SER A 186 -6.38 -19.34 20.20
N ARG A 187 -5.06 -19.40 20.27
CA ARG A 187 -4.22 -20.39 19.58
C ARG A 187 -2.89 -20.59 20.32
N LYS A 188 -2.27 -21.72 20.16
CA LYS A 188 -0.96 -21.98 20.79
C LYS A 188 0.16 -21.11 20.20
N HIS A 189 0.13 -20.86 18.92
CA HIS A 189 1.07 -20.01 18.17
C HIS A 189 0.48 -19.59 16.83
N GLY A 190 1.08 -18.60 16.17
CA GLY A 190 0.77 -18.24 14.81
C GLY A 190 1.25 -19.30 13.81
N ASN A 191 0.70 -19.25 12.59
CA ASN A 191 1.18 -20.07 11.47
C ASN A 191 1.52 -19.14 10.29
N PRO A 192 2.64 -18.40 10.37
CA PRO A 192 3.06 -17.53 9.29
C PRO A 192 3.42 -18.32 8.03
N PRO A 193 3.36 -17.71 6.85
CA PRO A 193 3.86 -18.29 5.60
C PRO A 193 5.34 -18.69 5.75
N GLN A 194 5.70 -19.89 5.26
CA GLN A 194 7.04 -20.48 5.40
C GLN A 194 7.90 -20.21 4.15
#